data_b36b1dda9b17e15019ef89ae9278815e
#
_entry.id   b36b1dda9b17e15019ef89ae9278815e
#
_cell.length_a   1.000
_cell.length_b   1.000
_cell.length_c   1.000
_cell.angle_alpha   90.00
_cell.angle_beta   90.00
_cell.angle_gamma   90.00
#
_symmetry.space_group_name_H-M   'P 1'
#
loop_
_entity.id
_entity.type
_entity.pdbx_description
1 polymer ?
#
loop_
_entity_poly.entity_id
_entity_poly.type
_entity_poly.pdbx_seq_one_letter_code
_entity_poly.pdbx_strand_id
1 'polypeptide(L)'
;MPAVIAICFGASLGALARWRLSLWLNQGHALLPWGTLLANWVGAYIIGVAVVYFQNQTQIDPAWRLAIVTGFLGALTTFSTFSVEVVSMLQHGRWLLALSTASLHVVGSLLLTGLGMQTGKLWWVQG
;
A
#
# COMPACT_ATOMS: atom_id res chain seq x y z
N MET A 1 -16.99 1.62 18.27
CA MET A 1 -15.69 0.99 18.56
C MET A 1 -14.68 2.11 18.81
N PRO A 2 -13.90 2.02 19.88
CA PRO A 2 -12.85 3.01 20.06
C PRO A 2 -11.90 3.02 18.87
N ALA A 3 -11.50 4.22 18.42
CA ALA A 3 -10.63 4.42 17.27
C ALA A 3 -9.34 3.58 17.35
N VAL A 4 -8.73 3.50 18.52
CA VAL A 4 -7.51 2.75 18.75
C VAL A 4 -7.68 1.25 18.43
N ILE A 5 -8.78 0.65 18.85
CA ILE A 5 -9.06 -0.77 18.58
C ILE A 5 -9.26 -1.00 17.08
N ALA A 6 -9.99 -0.10 16.40
CA ALA A 6 -10.18 -0.19 14.95
C ALA A 6 -8.84 -0.13 14.19
N ILE A 7 -7.97 0.80 14.56
CA ILE A 7 -6.64 0.94 13.98
C ILE A 7 -5.80 -0.31 14.25
N CYS A 8 -5.73 -0.76 15.49
CA CYS A 8 -4.94 -1.94 15.87
C CYS A 8 -5.39 -3.20 15.14
N PHE A 9 -6.69 -3.42 15.03
CA PHE A 9 -7.23 -4.56 14.29
C PHE A 9 -6.85 -4.51 12.81
N GLY A 10 -7.10 -3.37 12.17
CA GLY A 10 -6.73 -3.18 10.76
C GLY A 10 -5.23 -3.31 10.54
N ALA A 11 -4.41 -2.68 11.40
CA ALA A 11 -2.96 -2.72 11.31
C ALA A 11 -2.40 -4.14 11.45
N SER A 12 -2.95 -4.94 12.36
CA SER A 12 -2.55 -6.33 12.52
C SER A 12 -2.75 -7.13 11.22
N LEU A 13 -3.90 -6.97 10.57
CA LEU A 13 -4.17 -7.64 9.30
C LEU A 13 -3.25 -7.14 8.18
N GLY A 14 -3.06 -5.83 8.09
CA GLY A 14 -2.18 -5.23 7.08
C GLY A 14 -0.73 -5.66 7.23
N ALA A 15 -0.20 -5.62 8.45
CA ALA A 15 1.17 -6.05 8.74
C ALA A 15 1.39 -7.54 8.44
N LEU A 16 0.45 -8.40 8.81
CA LEU A 16 0.50 -9.83 8.51
C LEU A 16 0.44 -10.11 7.01
N ALA A 17 -0.43 -9.40 6.29
CA ALA A 17 -0.53 -9.51 4.82
C ALA A 17 0.80 -9.12 4.15
N ARG A 18 1.40 -7.99 4.56
CA ARG A 18 2.69 -7.54 4.05
C ARG A 18 3.80 -8.55 4.35
N TRP A 19 3.85 -9.05 5.58
CA TRP A 19 4.81 -10.07 5.98
C TRP A 19 4.70 -11.33 5.11
N ARG A 20 3.49 -11.82 4.87
CA ARG A 20 3.24 -12.98 4.00
C ARG A 20 3.69 -12.73 2.56
N LEU A 21 3.40 -11.56 2.00
CA LEU A 21 3.86 -11.19 0.67
C LEU A 21 5.39 -11.17 0.59
N SER A 22 6.05 -10.65 1.62
CA SER A 22 7.51 -10.62 1.69
C SER A 22 8.11 -12.03 1.75
N LEU A 23 7.55 -12.92 2.56
CA LEU A 23 7.98 -14.32 2.61
C LEU A 23 7.81 -15.03 1.27
N TRP A 24 6.77 -14.68 0.55
CA TRP A 24 6.40 -15.37 -0.68
C TRP A 24 7.19 -14.88 -1.90
N LEU A 25 7.39 -13.59 -2.00
CA LEU A 25 7.88 -12.93 -3.21
C LEU A 25 9.27 -12.29 -3.06
N ASN A 26 9.74 -12.00 -1.85
CA ASN A 26 11.08 -11.47 -1.59
C ASN A 26 12.09 -12.61 -1.42
N GLN A 27 12.19 -13.48 -2.41
CA GLN A 27 13.13 -14.60 -2.34
C GLN A 27 14.52 -14.18 -2.81
N GLY A 28 15.56 -14.77 -2.23
CA GLY A 28 16.96 -14.35 -2.36
C GLY A 28 17.55 -14.38 -3.78
N HIS A 29 16.86 -14.93 -4.76
CA HIS A 29 17.28 -14.95 -6.16
C HIS A 29 16.54 -13.93 -7.02
N ALA A 30 15.54 -13.24 -6.48
CA ALA A 30 14.82 -12.20 -7.22
C ALA A 30 15.68 -10.95 -7.36
N LEU A 31 15.69 -10.37 -8.55
CA LEU A 31 16.40 -9.11 -8.82
C LEU A 31 15.81 -7.95 -8.02
N LEU A 32 14.49 -7.96 -7.84
CA LEU A 32 13.72 -6.97 -7.09
C LEU A 32 12.97 -7.65 -5.94
N PRO A 33 12.80 -6.95 -4.78
CA PRO A 33 11.91 -7.40 -3.71
C PRO A 33 10.44 -7.21 -4.14
N TRP A 34 9.91 -8.16 -4.89
CA TRP A 34 8.57 -8.08 -5.47
C TRP A 34 7.46 -8.01 -4.42
N GLY A 35 7.66 -8.61 -3.24
CA GLY A 35 6.68 -8.57 -2.16
C GLY A 35 6.45 -7.16 -1.63
N THR A 36 7.51 -6.39 -1.44
CA THR A 36 7.45 -4.98 -1.03
C THR A 36 6.75 -4.13 -2.09
N LEU A 37 7.13 -4.31 -3.36
CA LEU A 37 6.54 -3.58 -4.48
C LEU A 37 5.04 -3.89 -4.60
N LEU A 38 4.67 -5.16 -4.56
CA LEU A 38 3.27 -5.58 -4.67
C LEU A 38 2.45 -5.07 -3.49
N ALA A 39 2.96 -5.14 -2.27
CA ALA A 39 2.28 -4.60 -1.09
C ALA A 39 1.98 -3.10 -1.24
N ASN A 40 2.95 -2.33 -1.70
CA ASN A 40 2.77 -0.89 -1.95
C ASN A 40 1.80 -0.62 -3.11
N TRP A 41 1.89 -1.37 -4.20
CA TRP A 41 1.00 -1.22 -5.36
C TRP A 41 -0.45 -1.58 -5.03
N VAL A 42 -0.68 -2.71 -4.38
CA VAL A 42 -2.03 -3.12 -3.94
C VAL A 42 -2.61 -2.08 -2.98
N GLY A 43 -1.83 -1.66 -2.00
CA GLY A 43 -2.25 -0.62 -1.06
C GLY A 43 -2.54 0.71 -1.75
N ALA A 44 -1.73 1.11 -2.73
CA ALA A 44 -1.94 2.33 -3.51
C ALA A 44 -3.25 2.31 -4.31
N TYR A 45 -3.58 1.18 -4.94
CA TYR A 45 -4.86 1.03 -5.64
C TYR A 45 -6.03 1.08 -4.67
N ILE A 46 -5.96 0.30 -3.58
CA ILE A 46 -7.04 0.23 -2.60
C ILE A 46 -7.28 1.58 -1.93
N ILE A 47 -6.23 2.34 -1.59
CA ILE A 47 -6.43 3.67 -0.99
C ILE A 47 -7.16 4.62 -1.94
N GLY A 48 -6.88 4.55 -3.23
CA GLY A 48 -7.61 5.32 -4.24
C GLY A 48 -9.11 5.02 -4.23
N VAL A 49 -9.47 3.74 -4.23
CA VAL A 49 -10.87 3.30 -4.12
C VAL A 49 -11.49 3.74 -2.79
N ALA A 50 -10.77 3.49 -1.68
CA ALA A 50 -11.27 3.77 -0.32
C ALA A 50 -11.54 5.26 -0.09
N VAL A 51 -10.69 6.14 -0.58
CA VAL A 51 -10.87 7.60 -0.45
C VAL A 51 -12.19 8.03 -1.09
N VAL A 52 -12.46 7.58 -2.30
CA VAL A 52 -13.72 7.91 -3.00
C VAL A 52 -14.93 7.30 -2.28
N TYR A 53 -14.81 6.05 -1.86
CA TYR A 53 -15.87 5.37 -1.12
C TYR A 53 -16.27 6.14 0.14
N PHE A 54 -15.30 6.46 1.01
CA PHE A 54 -15.58 7.14 2.27
C PHE A 54 -16.02 8.59 2.10
N GLN A 55 -15.63 9.26 1.00
CA GLN A 55 -16.14 10.59 0.67
C GLN A 55 -17.62 10.57 0.31
N ASN A 56 -18.11 9.47 -0.28
CA ASN A 56 -19.50 9.33 -0.71
C ASN A 56 -20.40 8.63 0.32
N GLN A 57 -19.82 7.98 1.32
CA GLN A 57 -20.54 7.22 2.34
C GLN A 57 -20.39 7.91 3.71
N THR A 58 -21.05 9.04 3.86
CA THR A 58 -20.94 9.87 5.08
C THR A 58 -21.64 9.28 6.31
N GLN A 59 -22.51 8.28 6.13
CA GLN A 59 -23.27 7.65 7.22
C GLN A 59 -22.53 6.48 7.90
N ILE A 60 -21.39 6.07 7.35
CA ILE A 60 -20.61 4.97 7.93
C ILE A 60 -19.86 5.46 9.17
N ASP A 61 -19.84 4.63 10.21
CA ASP A 61 -19.06 4.90 11.43
C ASP A 61 -17.60 5.23 11.05
N PRO A 62 -17.05 6.36 11.51
CA PRO A 62 -15.66 6.75 11.25
C PRO A 62 -14.62 5.69 11.62
N ALA A 63 -14.95 4.78 12.54
CA ALA A 63 -14.07 3.68 12.92
C ALA A 63 -13.69 2.77 11.74
N TRP A 64 -14.59 2.58 10.77
CA TRP A 64 -14.29 1.80 9.57
C TRP A 64 -13.22 2.44 8.70
N ARG A 65 -13.28 3.75 8.53
CA ARG A 65 -12.21 4.48 7.81
C ARG A 65 -10.88 4.33 8.51
N LEU A 66 -10.85 4.44 9.83
CA LEU A 66 -9.63 4.27 10.61
C LEU A 66 -9.10 2.84 10.52
N ALA A 67 -9.97 1.83 10.59
CA ALA A 67 -9.56 0.44 10.48
C ALA A 67 -8.95 0.13 9.10
N ILE A 68 -9.57 0.59 8.02
CA ILE A 68 -9.17 0.28 6.66
C ILE A 68 -8.01 1.16 6.20
N VAL A 69 -8.13 2.48 6.34
CA VAL A 69 -7.12 3.40 5.79
C VAL A 69 -5.91 3.52 6.71
N THR A 70 -6.13 3.93 7.95
CA THR A 70 -5.03 4.14 8.90
C THR A 70 -4.41 2.82 9.36
N GLY A 71 -5.25 1.84 9.71
CA GLY A 71 -4.81 0.53 10.19
C GLY A 71 -4.30 -0.36 9.06
N PHE A 72 -5.23 -0.93 8.30
CA PHE A 72 -4.91 -1.96 7.30
C PHE A 72 -3.98 -1.45 6.21
N LEU A 73 -4.35 -0.42 5.48
CA LEU A 73 -3.53 0.12 4.39
C LEU A 73 -2.25 0.76 4.90
N GLY A 74 -2.31 1.44 6.05
CA GLY A 74 -1.12 2.02 6.66
C GLY A 74 -0.07 0.98 7.07
N ALA A 75 -0.48 -0.21 7.48
CA ALA A 75 0.42 -1.30 7.83
C ALA A 75 0.79 -2.20 6.64
N LEU A 76 -0.09 -2.31 5.64
CA LEU A 76 0.19 -3.07 4.42
C LEU A 76 1.29 -2.40 3.59
N THR A 77 1.21 -1.07 3.40
CA THR A 77 2.20 -0.30 2.66
C THR A 77 3.40 0.04 3.53
N THR A 78 4.57 0.23 2.91
CA THR A 78 5.79 0.50 3.65
C THR A 78 6.75 1.38 2.87
N PHE A 79 7.06 2.52 3.43
CA PHE A 79 8.13 3.38 2.94
C PHE A 79 9.49 2.99 3.53
N SER A 80 9.53 2.56 4.79
CA SER A 80 10.76 2.20 5.48
C SER A 80 11.47 1.00 4.86
N THR A 81 10.74 -0.07 4.55
CA THR A 81 11.31 -1.25 3.90
C THR A 81 11.82 -0.89 2.49
N PHE A 82 11.02 -0.17 1.71
CA PHE A 82 11.43 0.37 0.41
C PHE A 82 12.72 1.19 0.50
N SER A 83 12.82 2.07 1.50
CA SER A 83 14.01 2.90 1.70
C SER A 83 15.25 2.07 1.97
N VAL A 84 15.17 1.06 2.83
CA VAL A 84 16.27 0.14 3.14
C VAL A 84 16.70 -0.62 1.89
N GLU A 85 15.76 -1.11 1.11
CA GLU A 85 16.04 -1.85 -0.13
C GLU A 85 16.80 -0.99 -1.15
N VAL A 86 16.33 0.23 -1.40
CA VAL A 86 16.98 1.16 -2.35
C VAL A 86 18.38 1.56 -1.87
N VAL A 87 18.53 1.91 -0.60
CA VAL A 87 19.83 2.26 -0.04
C VAL A 87 20.79 1.08 -0.11
N SER A 88 20.33 -0.14 0.17
CA SER A 88 21.14 -1.35 0.01
C SER A 88 21.62 -1.55 -1.43
N MET A 89 20.75 -1.33 -2.41
CA MET A 89 21.14 -1.39 -3.83
C MET A 89 22.23 -0.36 -4.15
N LEU A 90 22.11 0.87 -3.66
CA LEU A 90 23.11 1.92 -3.82
C LEU A 90 24.45 1.54 -3.19
N GLN A 91 24.42 0.99 -1.98
CA GLN A 91 25.63 0.55 -1.26
C GLN A 91 26.37 -0.58 -1.97
N HIS A 92 25.66 -1.41 -2.73
CA HIS A 92 26.23 -2.47 -3.55
C HIS A 92 26.57 -2.01 -4.98
N GLY A 93 26.53 -0.72 -5.27
CA GLY A 93 26.84 -0.16 -6.57
C GLY A 93 25.82 -0.42 -7.66
N ARG A 94 24.62 -0.86 -7.31
CA ARG A 94 23.51 -1.18 -8.24
C ARG A 94 22.64 0.05 -8.50
N TRP A 95 23.22 1.07 -9.11
CA TRP A 95 22.56 2.38 -9.31
C TRP A 95 21.33 2.31 -10.21
N LEU A 96 21.43 1.57 -11.33
CA LEU A 96 20.31 1.44 -12.25
C LEU A 96 19.15 0.68 -11.60
N LEU A 97 19.44 -0.38 -10.85
CA LEU A 97 18.43 -1.14 -10.13
C LEU A 97 17.78 -0.29 -9.04
N ALA A 98 18.56 0.50 -8.30
CA ALA A 98 18.04 1.42 -7.28
C ALA A 98 17.09 2.46 -7.90
N LEU A 99 17.49 3.10 -9.00
CA LEU A 99 16.67 4.08 -9.71
C LEU A 99 15.39 3.44 -10.26
N SER A 100 15.49 2.26 -10.85
CA SER A 100 14.33 1.52 -11.38
C SER A 100 13.35 1.13 -10.27
N THR A 101 13.86 0.64 -9.15
CA THR A 101 13.04 0.27 -7.98
C THR A 101 12.33 1.49 -7.40
N ALA A 102 13.05 2.59 -7.20
CA ALA A 102 12.47 3.83 -6.71
C ALA A 102 11.38 4.35 -7.65
N SER A 103 11.62 4.34 -8.95
CA SER A 103 10.67 4.77 -9.98
C SER A 103 9.42 3.89 -10.01
N LEU A 104 9.57 2.57 -9.94
CA LEU A 104 8.46 1.62 -9.90
C LEU A 104 7.58 1.83 -8.67
N HIS A 105 8.17 2.02 -7.49
CA HIS A 105 7.41 2.29 -6.29
C HIS A 105 6.66 3.62 -6.37
N VAL A 106 7.33 4.70 -6.73
CA VAL A 106 6.74 6.04 -6.73
C VAL A 106 5.75 6.21 -7.87
N VAL A 107 6.18 6.04 -9.11
CA VAL A 107 5.34 6.27 -10.29
C VAL A 107 4.22 5.23 -10.36
N GLY A 108 4.53 3.96 -10.15
CA GLY A 108 3.54 2.89 -10.15
C GLY A 108 2.46 3.08 -9.09
N SER A 109 2.84 3.47 -7.88
CA SER A 109 1.89 3.72 -6.80
C SER A 109 0.99 4.94 -7.08
N LEU A 110 1.56 6.03 -7.60
CA LEU A 110 0.76 7.21 -7.96
C LEU A 110 -0.25 6.90 -9.07
N LEU A 111 0.18 6.16 -10.09
CA LEU A 111 -0.73 5.74 -11.18
C LEU A 111 -1.83 4.82 -10.65
N LEU A 112 -1.50 3.85 -9.81
CA LEU A 112 -2.47 2.92 -9.24
C LEU A 112 -3.46 3.62 -8.30
N THR A 113 -3.00 4.59 -7.52
CA THR A 113 -3.91 5.42 -6.70
C THR A 113 -4.89 6.18 -7.59
N GLY A 114 -4.41 6.79 -8.66
CA GLY A 114 -5.27 7.46 -9.65
C GLY A 114 -6.29 6.52 -10.27
N LEU A 115 -5.87 5.32 -10.67
CA LEU A 115 -6.77 4.29 -11.22
C LEU A 115 -7.78 3.83 -10.18
N GLY A 116 -7.38 3.65 -8.92
CA GLY A 116 -8.28 3.31 -7.82
C GLY A 116 -9.35 4.37 -7.61
N MET A 117 -8.97 5.64 -7.65
CA MET A 117 -9.93 6.76 -7.57
C MET A 117 -10.92 6.75 -8.74
N GLN A 118 -10.46 6.48 -9.96
CA GLN A 118 -11.35 6.35 -11.13
C GLN A 118 -12.32 5.19 -10.95
N THR A 119 -11.85 4.04 -10.50
CA THR A 119 -12.70 2.88 -10.18
C THR A 119 -13.77 3.27 -9.16
N GLY A 120 -13.38 3.93 -8.07
CA GLY A 120 -14.32 4.40 -7.06
C GLY A 120 -15.38 5.34 -7.61
N LYS A 121 -14.99 6.28 -8.46
CA LYS A 121 -15.94 7.21 -9.12
C LYS A 121 -16.94 6.47 -10.00
N LEU A 122 -16.50 5.48 -10.75
CA LEU A 122 -17.41 4.69 -11.60
C LEU A 122 -18.45 3.92 -10.80
N TRP A 123 -18.10 3.45 -9.59
CA TRP A 123 -18.98 2.63 -8.78
C TRP A 123 -19.92 3.44 -7.87
N TRP A 124 -19.46 4.56 -7.32
CA TRP A 124 -20.21 5.29 -6.28
C TRP A 124 -20.64 6.70 -6.65
N VAL A 125 -20.12 7.29 -7.71
CA VAL A 125 -20.46 8.66 -8.09
C VAL A 125 -21.42 8.72 -9.27
N GLN A 126 -21.49 7.69 -10.11
CA GLN A 126 -22.36 7.64 -11.29
C GLN A 126 -23.68 6.87 -11.03
N GLY A 127 -23.87 6.39 -9.80
CA GLY A 127 -25.10 5.72 -9.37
C GLY A 127 -26.11 6.70 -8.72
#